data_e7f421caa62f449c760c384423001973
#
_entry.id   e7f421caa62f449c760c384423001973
#
_cell.length_a   1.000
_cell.length_b   1.000
_cell.length_c   1.000
_cell.angle_alpha   90.00
_cell.angle_beta   90.00
_cell.angle_gamma   90.00
#
_symmetry.space_group_name_H-M   'P 1'
#
loop_
_entity.id
_entity.type
_entity.pdbx_description
1 polymer ?
#
loop_
_entity_poly.entity_id
_entity_poly.type
_entity_poly.pdbx_seq_one_letter_code
_entity_poly.pdbx_strand_id
1 'polypeptide(L)'
;MSVNEKMTAIADAIRDKTGGVEPLGLDDMATEIPKVYEAGQQYTSDEFWNIITKHGTRLSYQGAFCQWDVEYVRPIIGGQPLKIQPISSGSANQTFSHNLSLKAIESKYFDFSKIQNGVSSANSFGYYYTWYNCRTLVEVQDIGIGKEIYLPAYVYTWANCYELKYIRGMKFDENTKFDNAFTNCNALEELVINEGSVIGQSGFNLKSSKKLSKASIENVFEALSTETSGLSITLSKTAVNDAFGINVSDPTTFPEGSEYYNLLNSRRNWTINHG
;
A
#
# COMPACT_ATOMS: atom_id res chain seq x y z
N MET A 1 15.86 -9.92 -16.42
CA MET A 1 15.18 -11.21 -16.65
C MET A 1 13.80 -10.91 -17.18
N SER A 2 13.46 -11.40 -18.36
CA SER A 2 12.12 -11.23 -18.96
C SER A 2 11.06 -12.01 -18.17
N VAL A 3 9.79 -11.69 -18.40
CA VAL A 3 8.66 -12.45 -17.81
C VAL A 3 8.76 -13.93 -18.21
N ASN A 4 9.11 -14.22 -19.45
CA ASN A 4 9.27 -15.59 -19.94
C ASN A 4 10.36 -16.37 -19.18
N GLU A 5 11.51 -15.77 -18.88
CA GLU A 5 12.55 -16.43 -18.09
C GLU A 5 12.10 -16.72 -16.66
N LYS A 6 11.33 -15.83 -16.04
CA LYS A 6 10.74 -16.06 -14.72
C LYS A 6 9.72 -17.18 -14.74
N MET A 7 8.85 -17.22 -15.73
CA MET A 7 7.84 -18.25 -15.89
C MET A 7 8.47 -19.62 -16.16
N THR A 8 9.52 -19.68 -16.99
CA THR A 8 10.30 -20.91 -17.22
C THR A 8 10.91 -21.42 -15.90
N ALA A 9 11.49 -20.54 -15.10
CA ALA A 9 12.08 -20.92 -13.81
C ALA A 9 11.03 -21.49 -12.82
N ILE A 10 9.81 -20.94 -12.82
CA ILE A 10 8.69 -21.48 -12.03
C ILE A 10 8.29 -22.88 -12.54
N ALA A 11 8.13 -23.02 -13.85
CA ALA A 11 7.81 -24.30 -14.49
C ALA A 11 8.86 -25.37 -14.16
N ASP A 12 10.15 -25.01 -14.21
CA ASP A 12 11.25 -25.92 -13.88
C ASP A 12 11.21 -26.34 -12.41
N ALA A 13 10.94 -25.40 -11.50
CA ALA A 13 10.85 -25.70 -10.07
C ALA A 13 9.64 -26.62 -9.75
N ILE A 14 8.51 -26.45 -10.44
CA ILE A 14 7.35 -27.35 -10.31
C ILE A 14 7.71 -28.74 -10.81
N ARG A 15 8.34 -28.87 -11.99
CA ARG A 15 8.77 -30.15 -12.55
C ARG A 15 9.73 -30.92 -11.65
N ASP A 16 10.71 -30.22 -11.09
CA ASP A 16 11.66 -30.81 -10.13
C ASP A 16 10.96 -31.45 -8.94
N LYS A 17 9.83 -30.89 -8.51
CA LYS A 17 9.08 -31.38 -7.35
C LYS A 17 8.04 -32.45 -7.69
N THR A 18 7.45 -32.38 -8.87
CA THR A 18 6.42 -33.34 -9.32
C THR A 18 7.00 -34.51 -10.10
N GLY A 19 8.30 -34.47 -10.46
CA GLY A 19 8.95 -35.49 -11.31
C GLY A 19 8.53 -35.40 -12.78
N GLY A 20 7.87 -34.32 -13.19
CA GLY A 20 7.47 -34.09 -14.59
C GLY A 20 8.66 -33.82 -15.49
N VAL A 21 8.60 -34.30 -16.75
CA VAL A 21 9.68 -34.13 -17.74
C VAL A 21 9.30 -33.23 -18.90
N GLU A 22 8.01 -32.98 -19.09
CA GLU A 22 7.51 -32.16 -20.21
C GLU A 22 7.49 -30.67 -19.86
N PRO A 23 7.66 -29.78 -20.83
CA PRO A 23 7.50 -28.34 -20.63
C PRO A 23 6.09 -28.00 -20.12
N LEU A 24 5.99 -27.20 -19.05
CA LEU A 24 4.71 -26.73 -18.52
C LEU A 24 4.34 -25.37 -19.10
N GLY A 25 3.16 -25.29 -19.70
CA GLY A 25 2.50 -24.02 -20.01
C GLY A 25 1.86 -23.40 -18.75
N LEU A 26 1.30 -22.21 -18.88
CA LEU A 26 0.61 -21.52 -17.75
C LEU A 26 -0.57 -22.33 -17.19
N ASP A 27 -1.36 -22.94 -18.08
CA ASP A 27 -2.50 -23.78 -17.70
C ASP A 27 -2.06 -25.08 -17.02
N ASP A 28 -0.93 -25.65 -17.48
CA ASP A 28 -0.33 -26.84 -16.87
C ASP A 28 0.22 -26.53 -15.48
N MET A 29 0.84 -25.37 -15.28
CA MET A 29 1.31 -24.91 -13.95
C MET A 29 0.15 -24.81 -12.96
N ALA A 30 -0.99 -24.25 -13.38
CA ALA A 30 -2.18 -24.16 -12.56
C ALA A 30 -2.70 -25.53 -12.13
N THR A 31 -2.50 -26.55 -12.96
CA THR A 31 -2.90 -27.95 -12.69
C THR A 31 -1.87 -28.69 -11.86
N GLU A 32 -0.59 -28.42 -12.02
CA GLU A 32 0.50 -29.12 -11.33
C GLU A 32 0.75 -28.60 -9.91
N ILE A 33 0.50 -27.31 -9.66
CA ILE A 33 0.65 -26.72 -8.29
C ILE A 33 -0.17 -27.48 -7.23
N PRO A 34 -1.44 -27.83 -7.44
CA PRO A 34 -2.18 -28.67 -6.51
C PRO A 34 -1.56 -30.05 -6.26
N LYS A 35 -0.97 -30.69 -7.30
CA LYS A 35 -0.30 -31.99 -7.15
C LYS A 35 0.96 -31.94 -6.29
N VAL A 36 1.70 -30.83 -6.37
CA VAL A 36 2.84 -30.57 -5.47
C VAL A 36 2.39 -30.56 -4.01
N TYR A 37 1.20 -29.99 -3.74
CA TYR A 37 0.59 -29.99 -2.41
C TYR A 37 0.12 -31.40 -1.98
N GLU A 38 -0.55 -32.14 -2.86
CA GLU A 38 -1.05 -33.51 -2.59
C GLU A 38 0.09 -34.49 -2.31
N ALA A 39 1.28 -34.27 -2.85
CA ALA A 39 2.47 -35.06 -2.56
C ALA A 39 3.04 -34.84 -1.13
N GLY A 40 2.32 -34.13 -0.26
CA GLY A 40 2.69 -33.90 1.13
C GLY A 40 3.81 -32.87 1.33
N GLN A 41 4.16 -32.14 0.30
CA GLN A 41 5.11 -31.03 0.40
C GLN A 41 4.36 -29.73 0.70
N GLN A 42 4.29 -29.38 1.96
CA GLN A 42 3.79 -28.08 2.39
C GLN A 42 4.88 -27.04 2.15
N TYR A 43 4.73 -26.20 1.12
CA TYR A 43 5.58 -25.04 0.98
C TYR A 43 5.23 -24.02 2.04
N THR A 44 6.22 -23.57 2.76
CA THR A 44 6.12 -22.35 3.56
C THR A 44 6.06 -21.14 2.64
N SER A 45 5.58 -20.01 3.13
CA SER A 45 5.66 -18.74 2.37
C SER A 45 7.10 -18.42 1.96
N ASP A 46 8.07 -18.83 2.75
CA ASP A 46 9.49 -18.65 2.53
C ASP A 46 9.99 -19.48 1.34
N GLU A 47 9.54 -20.72 1.20
CA GLU A 47 9.88 -21.56 0.05
C GLU A 47 9.24 -21.05 -1.24
N PHE A 48 7.99 -20.60 -1.20
CA PHE A 48 7.34 -19.94 -2.34
C PHE A 48 8.11 -18.69 -2.78
N TRP A 49 8.51 -17.85 -1.83
CA TRP A 49 9.37 -16.69 -2.11
C TRP A 49 10.71 -17.09 -2.72
N ASN A 50 11.33 -18.14 -2.22
CA ASN A 50 12.59 -18.66 -2.76
C ASN A 50 12.42 -19.13 -4.22
N ILE A 51 11.27 -19.71 -4.56
CA ILE A 51 10.96 -20.10 -5.94
C ILE A 51 10.79 -18.90 -6.83
N ILE A 52 10.00 -17.89 -6.41
CA ILE A 52 9.74 -16.67 -7.19
C ILE A 52 10.99 -15.78 -7.29
N THR A 53 11.82 -15.75 -6.24
CA THR A 53 12.97 -14.86 -6.14
C THR A 53 14.32 -15.53 -6.39
N LYS A 54 14.34 -16.83 -6.79
CA LYS A 54 15.54 -17.64 -6.99
C LYS A 54 16.60 -16.99 -7.91
N HIS A 55 16.23 -15.97 -8.64
CA HIS A 55 17.14 -15.22 -9.53
C HIS A 55 17.28 -13.72 -9.19
N GLY A 56 16.67 -13.27 -8.09
CA GLY A 56 16.78 -11.89 -7.60
C GLY A 56 17.42 -11.86 -6.22
N THR A 57 18.52 -11.21 -6.11
CA THR A 57 19.20 -10.98 -4.83
C THR A 57 18.26 -10.33 -3.82
N ARG A 58 18.00 -11.04 -2.71
CA ARG A 58 17.40 -10.58 -1.44
C ARG A 58 15.88 -10.77 -1.32
N LEU A 59 15.56 -11.48 -0.40
CA LEU A 59 14.52 -11.80 0.59
C LEU A 59 13.66 -10.60 1.11
N SER A 60 13.47 -9.57 0.30
CA SER A 60 12.57 -8.45 0.57
C SER A 60 11.55 -8.33 -0.56
N TYR A 61 10.39 -7.73 -0.29
CA TYR A 61 9.43 -7.40 -1.35
C TYR A 61 9.97 -6.43 -2.42
N GLN A 62 11.17 -5.90 -2.25
CA GLN A 62 11.74 -4.87 -3.12
C GLN A 62 11.71 -5.28 -4.60
N GLY A 63 10.86 -4.62 -5.37
CA GLY A 63 10.71 -4.85 -6.80
C GLY A 63 10.13 -6.20 -7.21
N ALA A 64 9.60 -7.01 -6.28
CA ALA A 64 9.19 -8.39 -6.56
C ALA A 64 8.18 -8.50 -7.69
N PHE A 65 7.20 -7.62 -7.75
CA PHE A 65 6.13 -7.59 -8.76
C PHE A 65 6.17 -6.29 -9.59
N CYS A 66 7.32 -5.63 -9.64
CA CYS A 66 7.53 -4.41 -10.39
C CYS A 66 7.38 -4.66 -11.90
N GLN A 67 6.61 -3.81 -12.58
CA GLN A 67 6.33 -3.92 -14.03
C GLN A 67 5.67 -5.23 -14.48
N TRP A 68 5.07 -5.96 -13.56
CA TRP A 68 4.21 -7.08 -13.92
C TRP A 68 2.89 -6.54 -14.47
N ASP A 69 2.41 -7.17 -15.53
CA ASP A 69 1.11 -6.82 -16.13
C ASP A 69 0.06 -7.86 -15.72
N VAL A 70 -0.29 -7.85 -14.43
CA VAL A 70 -1.25 -8.79 -13.84
C VAL A 70 -2.31 -8.03 -13.05
N GLU A 71 -3.57 -8.47 -13.19
CA GLU A 71 -4.68 -7.85 -12.48
C GLU A 71 -4.68 -8.17 -10.98
N TYR A 72 -4.27 -9.37 -10.60
CA TYR A 72 -4.25 -9.84 -9.22
C TYR A 72 -3.03 -10.70 -8.95
N VAL A 73 -2.50 -10.59 -7.74
CA VAL A 73 -1.50 -11.53 -7.21
C VAL A 73 -2.18 -12.31 -6.10
N ARG A 74 -2.65 -13.50 -6.42
CA ARG A 74 -3.46 -14.36 -5.55
C ARG A 74 -2.88 -15.78 -5.48
N PRO A 75 -1.76 -15.98 -4.78
CA PRO A 75 -1.19 -17.31 -4.64
C PRO A 75 -2.15 -18.22 -3.86
N ILE A 76 -2.45 -19.39 -4.43
CA ILE A 76 -3.35 -20.40 -3.85
C ILE A 76 -2.61 -21.72 -3.87
N ILE A 77 -2.55 -22.42 -2.73
CA ILE A 77 -2.00 -23.76 -2.59
C ILE A 77 -3.04 -24.65 -1.92
N GLY A 78 -3.32 -25.83 -2.51
CA GLY A 78 -4.31 -26.75 -1.98
C GLY A 78 -5.71 -26.13 -1.81
N GLY A 79 -6.11 -25.21 -2.70
CA GLY A 79 -7.37 -24.50 -2.62
C GLY A 79 -7.45 -23.43 -1.52
N GLN A 80 -6.35 -23.18 -0.79
CA GLN A 80 -6.29 -22.17 0.26
C GLN A 80 -5.37 -21.02 -0.14
N PRO A 81 -5.70 -19.76 0.24
CA PRO A 81 -4.80 -18.65 0.04
C PRO A 81 -3.44 -18.89 0.73
N LEU A 82 -2.35 -18.78 -0.03
CA LEU A 82 -1.02 -18.71 0.56
C LEU A 82 -0.73 -17.25 0.92
N LYS A 83 -0.59 -16.99 2.22
CA LYS A 83 -0.23 -15.67 2.70
C LYS A 83 1.27 -15.45 2.57
N ILE A 84 1.65 -14.54 1.67
CA ILE A 84 3.04 -14.19 1.42
C ILE A 84 3.55 -13.25 2.52
N GLN A 85 4.70 -13.57 3.09
CA GLN A 85 5.38 -12.74 4.10
C GLN A 85 6.82 -12.44 3.65
N PRO A 86 7.37 -11.26 3.94
CA PRO A 86 8.80 -11.04 3.76
C PRO A 86 9.58 -11.92 4.76
N ILE A 87 10.66 -12.53 4.29
CA ILE A 87 11.47 -13.47 5.11
C ILE A 87 12.26 -12.73 6.19
N SER A 88 12.63 -11.49 5.93
CA SER A 88 13.33 -10.63 6.89
C SER A 88 12.62 -9.29 7.01
N SER A 89 12.98 -8.54 8.03
CA SER A 89 12.65 -7.12 8.15
C SER A 89 13.10 -6.38 6.89
N GLY A 90 12.26 -6.38 5.87
CA GLY A 90 12.55 -5.84 4.56
C GLY A 90 11.61 -4.71 4.20
N SER A 91 11.97 -3.98 3.16
CA SER A 91 11.11 -2.94 2.62
C SER A 91 10.21 -3.47 1.52
N ALA A 92 9.04 -2.86 1.38
CA ALA A 92 8.17 -3.05 0.22
C ALA A 92 8.51 -2.07 -0.92
N ASN A 93 9.74 -1.54 -0.96
CA ASN A 93 10.17 -0.57 -1.97
C ASN A 93 9.93 -1.10 -3.39
N GLN A 94 9.15 -0.35 -4.19
CA GLN A 94 8.82 -0.65 -5.58
C GLN A 94 8.17 -2.03 -5.82
N THR A 95 7.62 -2.68 -4.80
CA THR A 95 7.11 -4.06 -4.92
C THR A 95 6.18 -4.25 -6.12
N PHE A 96 5.21 -3.36 -6.30
CA PHE A 96 4.22 -3.42 -7.38
C PHE A 96 4.35 -2.25 -8.36
N SER A 97 5.38 -1.45 -8.26
CA SER A 97 5.57 -0.24 -9.06
C SER A 97 5.40 -0.52 -10.56
N HIS A 98 4.65 0.35 -11.26
CA HIS A 98 4.38 0.24 -12.69
C HIS A 98 3.66 -1.07 -13.11
N ASN A 99 2.96 -1.74 -12.22
CA ASN A 99 2.02 -2.79 -12.61
C ASN A 99 0.73 -2.11 -13.09
N LEU A 100 0.59 -1.98 -14.39
CA LEU A 100 -0.46 -1.15 -15.01
C LEU A 100 -1.84 -1.81 -15.00
N SER A 101 -1.92 -3.12 -14.76
CA SER A 101 -3.16 -3.89 -14.72
C SER A 101 -3.64 -4.25 -13.31
N LEU A 102 -2.83 -4.02 -12.28
CA LEU A 102 -3.15 -4.40 -10.90
C LEU A 102 -4.43 -3.74 -10.40
N LYS A 103 -5.38 -4.55 -9.91
CA LYS A 103 -6.70 -4.10 -9.44
C LYS A 103 -6.78 -3.98 -7.91
N ALA A 104 -6.21 -4.93 -7.19
CA ALA A 104 -6.31 -4.94 -5.72
C ALA A 104 -5.12 -5.62 -5.05
N ILE A 105 -4.86 -5.21 -3.82
CA ILE A 105 -3.98 -5.88 -2.86
C ILE A 105 -4.84 -6.33 -1.69
N GLU A 106 -4.89 -7.64 -1.48
CA GLU A 106 -5.76 -8.26 -0.49
C GLU A 106 -4.94 -8.83 0.68
N SER A 107 -5.30 -8.45 1.89
CA SER A 107 -4.60 -8.84 3.13
C SER A 107 -4.53 -10.36 3.36
N LYS A 108 -5.46 -11.12 2.78
CA LYS A 108 -5.43 -12.58 2.87
C LYS A 108 -4.26 -13.22 2.10
N TYR A 109 -3.66 -12.50 1.14
CA TYR A 109 -2.52 -12.97 0.35
C TYR A 109 -1.20 -12.31 0.73
N PHE A 110 -1.23 -11.17 1.40
CA PHE A 110 -0.03 -10.41 1.76
C PHE A 110 -0.01 -10.08 3.25
N ASP A 111 1.13 -10.31 3.88
CA ASP A 111 1.40 -9.87 5.24
C ASP A 111 2.48 -8.78 5.21
N PHE A 112 2.07 -7.57 5.50
CA PHE A 112 2.97 -6.42 5.59
C PHE A 112 3.44 -6.13 7.02
N SER A 113 3.04 -6.94 8.00
CA SER A 113 3.36 -6.72 9.43
C SER A 113 4.86 -6.75 9.73
N LYS A 114 5.66 -7.38 8.87
CA LYS A 114 7.12 -7.44 8.99
C LYS A 114 7.86 -6.40 8.16
N ILE A 115 7.13 -5.53 7.45
CA ILE A 115 7.76 -4.41 6.75
C ILE A 115 8.35 -3.48 7.79
N GLN A 116 9.66 -3.29 7.73
CA GLN A 116 10.41 -2.40 8.60
C GLN A 116 11.12 -1.33 7.77
N ASN A 117 11.31 -0.18 8.37
CA ASN A 117 12.20 0.81 7.79
C ASN A 117 13.65 0.42 8.02
N GLY A 118 14.46 0.46 6.98
CA GLY A 118 15.89 0.27 7.11
C GLY A 118 16.51 1.36 7.98
N VAL A 119 17.44 0.98 8.82
CA VAL A 119 18.19 1.85 9.75
C VAL A 119 19.20 2.82 9.08
N SER A 120 19.10 3.04 7.78
CA SER A 120 20.06 3.89 7.04
C SER A 120 19.42 5.22 6.67
N SER A 121 20.09 6.29 7.08
CA SER A 121 19.65 7.68 6.95
C SER A 121 19.52 8.23 5.52
N ALA A 122 19.86 7.47 4.50
CA ALA A 122 19.95 7.99 3.13
C ALA A 122 18.82 7.54 2.20
N ASN A 123 18.19 6.40 2.45
CA ASN A 123 17.12 5.89 1.60
C ASN A 123 16.11 5.10 2.43
N SER A 124 15.01 5.70 2.64
CA SER A 124 13.88 5.17 3.39
C SER A 124 13.22 4.04 2.66
N PHE A 125 13.06 2.93 3.33
CA PHE A 125 12.67 1.75 2.59
C PHE A 125 11.21 1.32 2.79
N GLY A 126 10.52 1.54 3.85
CA GLY A 126 9.12 1.19 4.08
C GLY A 126 8.34 0.84 2.80
N TYR A 127 7.36 1.64 2.49
CA TYR A 127 6.53 1.52 1.28
C TYR A 127 6.93 2.49 0.15
N TYR A 128 8.19 2.89 0.07
CA TYR A 128 8.69 3.84 -0.94
C TYR A 128 8.40 3.33 -2.36
N TYR A 129 7.62 4.09 -3.14
CA TYR A 129 7.18 3.71 -4.49
C TYR A 129 6.46 2.35 -4.61
N THR A 130 5.93 1.77 -3.55
CA THR A 130 5.41 0.40 -3.56
C THR A 130 4.36 0.17 -4.64
N TRP A 131 3.38 1.05 -4.76
CA TRP A 131 2.32 1.01 -5.78
C TRP A 131 2.42 2.18 -6.76
N TYR A 132 3.58 2.82 -6.85
CA TYR A 132 3.78 3.95 -7.75
C TYR A 132 3.38 3.62 -9.18
N ASN A 133 2.51 4.46 -9.79
CA ASN A 133 2.04 4.31 -11.17
C ASN A 133 1.26 3.00 -11.44
N CYS A 134 0.63 2.39 -10.41
CA CYS A 134 -0.36 1.33 -10.58
C CYS A 134 -1.71 1.95 -10.95
N ARG A 135 -1.88 2.30 -12.23
CA ARG A 135 -2.94 3.19 -12.71
C ARG A 135 -4.34 2.65 -12.53
N THR A 136 -4.51 1.33 -12.56
CA THR A 136 -5.78 0.61 -12.46
C THR A 136 -6.02 0.02 -11.07
N LEU A 137 -5.14 0.28 -10.11
CA LEU A 137 -5.30 -0.16 -8.73
C LEU A 137 -6.52 0.53 -8.12
N VAL A 138 -7.46 -0.26 -7.59
CA VAL A 138 -8.72 0.23 -7.01
C VAL A 138 -8.68 0.19 -5.49
N GLU A 139 -8.04 -0.82 -4.90
CA GLU A 139 -8.09 -1.06 -3.47
C GLU A 139 -6.78 -1.60 -2.90
N VAL A 140 -6.43 -1.11 -1.71
CA VAL A 140 -5.35 -1.63 -0.88
C VAL A 140 -5.86 -1.76 0.56
N GLN A 141 -5.65 -2.95 1.17
CA GLN A 141 -6.13 -3.26 2.51
C GLN A 141 -5.01 -3.63 3.47
N ASP A 142 -5.21 -3.33 4.77
CA ASP A 142 -4.41 -3.77 5.90
C ASP A 142 -2.89 -3.56 5.72
N ILE A 143 -2.53 -2.37 5.27
CA ILE A 143 -1.14 -1.95 5.17
C ILE A 143 -0.64 -1.57 6.56
N GLY A 144 -0.56 -2.57 7.44
CA GLY A 144 0.05 -2.42 8.74
C GLY A 144 1.55 -2.30 8.61
N ILE A 145 2.13 -1.37 9.34
CA ILE A 145 3.57 -1.33 9.56
C ILE A 145 3.82 -1.93 10.93
N GLY A 146 4.77 -2.87 11.02
CA GLY A 146 5.17 -3.49 12.27
C GLY A 146 5.60 -2.47 13.32
N LYS A 147 5.65 -2.90 14.58
CA LYS A 147 5.72 -2.05 15.79
C LYS A 147 6.93 -1.12 15.93
N GLU A 148 7.95 -1.21 15.09
CA GLU A 148 9.19 -0.44 15.26
C GLU A 148 9.55 0.24 13.93
N ILE A 149 8.97 1.42 13.69
CA ILE A 149 9.28 2.18 12.49
C ILE A 149 10.09 3.40 12.87
N TYR A 150 11.33 3.36 12.49
CA TYR A 150 12.15 4.55 12.43
C TYR A 150 12.22 5.01 10.97
N LEU A 151 11.58 6.16 10.64
CA LEU A 151 11.73 6.88 9.38
C LEU A 151 10.75 6.58 8.21
N PRO A 152 10.78 7.40 7.17
CA PRO A 152 9.65 7.78 6.32
C PRO A 152 9.16 6.65 5.42
N ALA A 153 7.95 6.18 5.67
CA ALA A 153 7.48 4.94 5.10
C ALA A 153 6.69 5.07 3.80
N TYR A 154 5.98 6.19 3.56
CA TYR A 154 4.98 6.24 2.49
C TYR A 154 5.31 7.22 1.35
N VAL A 155 6.58 7.53 1.12
CA VAL A 155 6.97 8.49 0.07
C VAL A 155 6.67 7.92 -1.32
N TYR A 156 5.91 8.66 -2.14
CA TYR A 156 5.41 8.26 -3.47
C TYR A 156 4.65 6.93 -3.52
N THR A 157 4.17 6.41 -2.41
CA THR A 157 3.64 5.04 -2.30
C THR A 157 2.52 4.77 -3.29
N TRP A 158 1.53 5.64 -3.39
CA TRP A 158 0.38 5.53 -4.30
C TRP A 158 0.37 6.59 -5.39
N ALA A 159 1.46 7.32 -5.57
CA ALA A 159 1.48 8.38 -6.57
C ALA A 159 1.17 7.82 -7.97
N ASN A 160 0.28 8.52 -8.71
CA ASN A 160 -0.26 8.13 -10.01
C ASN A 160 -1.14 6.86 -10.02
N CYS A 161 -1.75 6.49 -8.89
CA CYS A 161 -2.81 5.48 -8.83
C CYS A 161 -4.16 6.16 -9.12
N TYR A 162 -4.44 6.42 -10.39
CA TYR A 162 -5.57 7.27 -10.82
C TYR A 162 -6.94 6.70 -10.47
N GLU A 163 -7.08 5.35 -10.42
CA GLU A 163 -8.32 4.64 -10.13
C GLU A 163 -8.43 4.19 -8.66
N LEU A 164 -7.45 4.50 -7.81
CA LEU A 164 -7.44 4.08 -6.42
C LEU A 164 -8.57 4.77 -5.64
N LYS A 165 -9.52 3.95 -5.18
CA LYS A 165 -10.71 4.40 -4.44
C LYS A 165 -10.60 4.15 -2.95
N TYR A 166 -9.96 3.05 -2.54
CA TYR A 166 -10.00 2.58 -1.17
C TYR A 166 -8.59 2.27 -0.66
N ILE A 167 -8.22 2.94 0.43
CA ILE A 167 -7.04 2.60 1.23
C ILE A 167 -7.55 2.35 2.65
N ARG A 168 -7.49 1.09 3.10
CA ARG A 168 -8.03 0.68 4.39
C ARG A 168 -6.95 0.09 5.28
N GLY A 169 -7.03 0.38 6.57
CA GLY A 169 -6.16 -0.24 7.55
C GLY A 169 -4.74 0.31 7.58
N MET A 170 -4.54 1.58 7.23
CA MET A 170 -3.23 2.23 7.40
C MET A 170 -2.84 2.32 8.86
N LYS A 171 -1.62 1.88 9.19
CA LYS A 171 -1.03 2.06 10.51
C LYS A 171 0.38 2.65 10.39
N PHE A 172 0.66 3.67 11.20
CA PHE A 172 1.93 4.39 11.20
C PHE A 172 2.15 5.16 12.51
N ASP A 173 3.36 5.66 12.72
CA ASP A 173 3.72 6.48 13.87
C ASP A 173 3.92 7.96 13.50
N GLU A 174 4.18 8.79 14.51
CA GLU A 174 4.35 10.24 14.40
C GLU A 174 5.53 10.68 13.52
N ASN A 175 6.51 9.81 13.27
CA ASN A 175 7.70 10.12 12.49
C ASN A 175 7.51 9.78 11.00
N THR A 176 6.39 9.18 10.65
CA THR A 176 6.11 8.72 9.30
C THR A 176 5.96 9.89 8.32
N LYS A 177 6.67 9.82 7.20
CA LYS A 177 6.59 10.80 6.11
C LYS A 177 5.72 10.29 4.97
N PHE A 178 4.99 11.23 4.36
CA PHE A 178 4.04 10.97 3.29
C PHE A 178 4.33 11.78 2.02
N ASP A 179 5.58 12.19 1.82
CA ASP A 179 5.94 13.07 0.70
C ASP A 179 5.45 12.51 -0.63
N ASN A 180 4.54 13.23 -1.29
CA ASN A 180 3.91 12.84 -2.55
C ASN A 180 3.15 11.50 -2.54
N ALA A 181 2.84 10.93 -1.36
CA ALA A 181 2.20 9.61 -1.25
C ALA A 181 0.93 9.48 -2.08
N PHE A 182 0.08 10.50 -2.07
CA PHE A 182 -1.25 10.52 -2.71
C PHE A 182 -1.32 11.40 -3.96
N THR A 183 -0.17 11.75 -4.56
CA THR A 183 -0.15 12.57 -5.77
C THR A 183 -0.92 11.87 -6.89
N ASN A 184 -1.89 12.60 -7.49
CA ASN A 184 -2.76 12.08 -8.56
C ASN A 184 -3.65 10.87 -8.18
N CYS A 185 -3.95 10.64 -6.90
CA CYS A 185 -4.99 9.72 -6.45
C CYS A 185 -6.38 10.36 -6.60
N ASN A 186 -6.80 10.60 -7.84
CA ASN A 186 -7.97 11.44 -8.14
C ASN A 186 -9.31 10.75 -7.81
N ALA A 187 -9.30 9.42 -7.74
CA ALA A 187 -10.50 8.62 -7.47
C ALA A 187 -10.68 8.27 -5.99
N LEU A 188 -9.75 8.68 -5.10
CA LEU A 188 -9.76 8.27 -3.70
C LEU A 188 -11.03 8.78 -2.99
N GLU A 189 -11.83 7.81 -2.54
CA GLU A 189 -13.12 8.00 -1.87
C GLU A 189 -13.02 7.70 -0.37
N GLU A 190 -12.23 6.67 -0.02
CA GLU A 190 -12.11 6.20 1.36
C GLU A 190 -10.64 6.02 1.76
N LEU A 191 -10.29 6.63 2.88
CA LEU A 191 -9.01 6.48 3.55
C LEU A 191 -9.29 6.15 5.03
N VAL A 192 -8.94 4.93 5.44
CA VAL A 192 -9.09 4.48 6.83
C VAL A 192 -7.73 4.36 7.48
N ILE A 193 -7.52 5.21 8.47
CA ILE A 193 -6.33 5.22 9.34
C ILE A 193 -6.71 4.47 10.61
N ASN A 194 -5.95 3.45 10.97
CA ASN A 194 -6.21 2.63 12.16
C ASN A 194 -5.92 3.42 13.44
N GLU A 195 -6.70 3.11 14.47
CA GLU A 195 -6.54 3.66 15.81
C GLU A 195 -5.09 3.56 16.31
N GLY A 196 -4.63 4.60 16.99
CA GLY A 196 -3.26 4.73 17.50
C GLY A 196 -2.22 5.10 16.45
N SER A 197 -2.63 5.41 15.21
CA SER A 197 -1.76 6.06 14.22
C SER A 197 -1.73 7.56 14.45
N VAL A 198 -0.55 8.19 14.27
CA VAL A 198 -0.36 9.62 14.50
C VAL A 198 0.34 10.27 13.32
N ILE A 199 -0.28 11.27 12.71
CA ILE A 199 0.36 12.15 11.73
C ILE A 199 1.15 13.21 12.53
N GLY A 200 2.46 13.07 12.57
CA GLY A 200 3.36 13.97 13.31
C GLY A 200 4.32 14.74 12.42
N GLN A 201 4.21 14.64 11.09
CA GLN A 201 5.07 15.30 10.11
C GLN A 201 4.25 16.05 9.08
N SER A 202 4.80 17.16 8.55
CA SER A 202 4.24 17.81 7.35
C SER A 202 4.35 16.91 6.13
N GLY A 203 3.63 17.24 5.04
CA GLY A 203 3.70 16.50 3.78
C GLY A 203 2.54 15.52 3.54
N PHE A 204 1.63 15.36 4.50
CA PHE A 204 0.38 14.62 4.29
C PHE A 204 -0.53 15.45 3.37
N ASN A 205 -0.61 15.06 2.09
CA ASN A 205 -1.21 15.88 1.06
C ASN A 205 -2.23 15.11 0.22
N LEU A 206 -3.50 15.44 0.40
CA LEU A 206 -4.66 14.87 -0.27
C LEU A 206 -5.32 15.80 -1.28
N LYS A 207 -4.61 16.83 -1.77
CA LYS A 207 -5.19 17.82 -2.71
C LYS A 207 -5.79 17.21 -3.98
N SER A 208 -5.23 16.08 -4.44
CA SER A 208 -5.71 15.38 -5.62
C SER A 208 -6.95 14.53 -5.36
N SER A 209 -7.26 14.20 -4.11
CA SER A 209 -8.33 13.27 -3.69
C SER A 209 -9.67 14.01 -3.57
N LYS A 210 -10.23 14.38 -4.71
CA LYS A 210 -11.42 15.25 -4.81
C LYS A 210 -12.74 14.58 -4.38
N LYS A 211 -12.73 13.24 -4.24
CA LYS A 211 -13.91 12.44 -3.88
C LYS A 211 -13.87 11.91 -2.46
N LEU A 212 -12.87 12.34 -1.67
CA LEU A 212 -12.66 11.83 -0.33
C LEU A 212 -13.90 12.07 0.55
N SER A 213 -14.35 11.01 1.21
CA SER A 213 -15.55 11.05 2.04
C SER A 213 -15.34 11.88 3.32
N LYS A 214 -16.46 12.36 3.88
CA LYS A 214 -16.46 13.08 5.16
C LYS A 214 -15.79 12.26 6.27
N ALA A 215 -16.16 10.98 6.41
CA ALA A 215 -15.59 10.08 7.41
C ALA A 215 -14.05 9.96 7.27
N SER A 216 -13.54 9.93 6.04
CA SER A 216 -12.09 9.90 5.79
C SER A 216 -11.42 11.21 6.20
N ILE A 217 -12.05 12.36 5.96
CA ILE A 217 -11.53 13.66 6.37
C ILE A 217 -11.50 13.72 7.91
N GLU A 218 -12.58 13.33 8.58
CA GLU A 218 -12.66 13.27 10.04
C GLU A 218 -11.58 12.36 10.63
N ASN A 219 -11.37 11.17 10.04
CA ASN A 219 -10.34 10.23 10.47
C ASN A 219 -8.92 10.78 10.28
N VAL A 220 -8.67 11.60 9.25
CA VAL A 220 -7.40 12.34 9.12
C VAL A 220 -7.23 13.32 10.27
N PHE A 221 -8.26 14.08 10.63
CA PHE A 221 -8.18 15.00 11.78
C PHE A 221 -7.94 14.28 13.09
N GLU A 222 -8.57 13.13 13.31
CA GLU A 222 -8.35 12.29 14.49
C GLU A 222 -6.88 11.83 14.60
N ALA A 223 -6.26 11.50 13.46
CA ALA A 223 -4.87 11.06 13.41
C ALA A 223 -3.84 12.18 13.52
N LEU A 224 -4.20 13.46 13.40
CA LEU A 224 -3.25 14.58 13.59
C LEU A 224 -2.74 14.62 15.03
N SER A 225 -1.43 14.72 15.20
CA SER A 225 -0.80 14.85 16.53
C SER A 225 -1.34 16.06 17.29
N THR A 226 -1.58 15.88 18.59
CA THR A 226 -1.91 16.96 19.52
C THR A 226 -0.67 17.60 20.13
N GLU A 227 0.47 16.91 20.06
CA GLU A 227 1.73 17.30 20.72
C GLU A 227 2.62 18.18 19.83
N THR A 228 2.52 18.01 18.50
CA THR A 228 3.33 18.77 17.53
C THR A 228 2.63 20.05 17.12
N SER A 229 3.40 21.09 16.78
CA SER A 229 2.88 22.38 16.33
C SER A 229 3.67 22.95 15.15
N GLY A 230 3.06 23.88 14.40
CA GLY A 230 3.70 24.52 13.25
C GLY A 230 3.80 23.63 12.01
N LEU A 231 3.14 22.49 12.00
CA LEU A 231 3.08 21.57 10.87
C LEU A 231 1.86 21.85 9.99
N SER A 232 1.88 21.32 8.78
CA SER A 232 0.77 21.51 7.84
C SER A 232 0.41 20.22 7.09
N ILE A 233 -0.89 20.10 6.79
CA ILE A 233 -1.41 19.13 5.82
C ILE A 233 -2.16 19.87 4.72
N THR A 234 -2.43 19.17 3.61
CA THR A 234 -3.25 19.71 2.53
C THR A 234 -4.40 18.76 2.23
N LEU A 235 -5.63 19.27 2.28
CA LEU A 235 -6.84 18.56 1.87
C LEU A 235 -7.32 19.07 0.51
N SER A 236 -8.06 18.25 -0.22
CA SER A 236 -8.75 18.71 -1.41
C SER A 236 -9.86 19.69 -1.05
N LYS A 237 -9.78 20.90 -1.59
CA LYS A 237 -10.84 21.91 -1.46
C LYS A 237 -12.21 21.37 -1.90
N THR A 238 -12.26 20.66 -3.02
CA THR A 238 -13.50 20.07 -3.54
C THR A 238 -14.06 19.08 -2.55
N ALA A 239 -13.23 18.12 -2.08
CA ALA A 239 -13.70 17.10 -1.15
C ALA A 239 -14.23 17.70 0.16
N VAL A 240 -13.55 18.70 0.73
CA VAL A 240 -14.02 19.39 1.95
C VAL A 240 -15.34 20.10 1.71
N ASN A 241 -15.44 20.85 0.61
CA ASN A 241 -16.67 21.57 0.28
C ASN A 241 -17.88 20.61 0.13
N ASP A 242 -17.69 19.52 -0.61
CA ASP A 242 -18.75 18.53 -0.86
C ASP A 242 -19.11 17.77 0.42
N ALA A 243 -18.12 17.37 1.22
CA ALA A 243 -18.33 16.58 2.43
C ALA A 243 -19.07 17.33 3.54
N PHE A 244 -18.88 18.65 3.64
CA PHE A 244 -19.45 19.48 4.71
C PHE A 244 -20.50 20.48 4.20
N GLY A 245 -20.78 20.54 2.90
CA GLY A 245 -21.74 21.47 2.31
C GLY A 245 -21.31 22.95 2.47
N ILE A 246 -20.02 23.23 2.36
CA ILE A 246 -19.41 24.54 2.64
C ILE A 246 -18.61 25.07 1.44
N ASN A 247 -18.05 26.26 1.58
CA ASN A 247 -17.02 26.78 0.71
C ASN A 247 -15.83 27.28 1.54
N VAL A 248 -14.74 26.51 1.58
CA VAL A 248 -13.57 26.85 2.40
C VAL A 248 -12.89 28.18 2.03
N SER A 249 -13.21 28.76 0.87
CA SER A 249 -12.77 30.12 0.51
C SER A 249 -13.66 31.22 1.08
N ASP A 250 -14.79 30.85 1.67
CA ASP A 250 -15.75 31.77 2.26
C ASP A 250 -16.12 31.30 3.68
N PRO A 251 -15.48 31.86 4.72
CA PRO A 251 -15.71 31.48 6.11
C PRO A 251 -17.17 31.64 6.57
N THR A 252 -17.99 32.41 5.87
CA THR A 252 -19.41 32.57 6.23
C THR A 252 -20.21 31.28 5.97
N THR A 253 -19.67 30.34 5.18
CA THR A 253 -20.31 29.03 4.90
C THR A 253 -20.03 27.98 5.96
N PHE A 254 -19.08 28.22 6.88
CA PHE A 254 -18.79 27.35 8.02
C PHE A 254 -18.58 28.19 9.29
N PRO A 255 -19.67 28.82 9.81
CA PRO A 255 -19.60 29.71 10.95
C PRO A 255 -19.13 28.98 12.22
N GLU A 256 -18.80 29.78 13.23
CA GLU A 256 -18.41 29.24 14.55
C GLU A 256 -19.47 28.26 15.07
N GLY A 257 -18.98 27.10 15.56
CA GLY A 257 -19.83 26.01 16.02
C GLY A 257 -20.30 25.04 14.93
N SER A 258 -20.06 25.33 13.64
CA SER A 258 -20.30 24.35 12.58
C SER A 258 -19.32 23.16 12.69
N GLU A 259 -19.68 22.06 12.07
CA GLU A 259 -18.93 20.81 12.18
C GLU A 259 -17.48 20.96 11.66
N TYR A 260 -17.31 21.55 10.48
CA TYR A 260 -15.97 21.77 9.92
C TYR A 260 -15.17 22.78 10.76
N TYR A 261 -15.80 23.84 11.26
CA TYR A 261 -15.18 24.76 12.19
C TYR A 261 -14.67 24.06 13.45
N ASN A 262 -15.47 23.13 14.00
CA ASN A 262 -15.10 22.36 15.18
C ASN A 262 -13.90 21.43 14.89
N LEU A 263 -13.84 20.81 13.71
CA LEU A 263 -12.67 20.03 13.29
C LEU A 263 -11.41 20.88 13.24
N LEU A 264 -11.45 22.03 12.58
CA LEU A 264 -10.32 22.99 12.55
C LEU A 264 -9.89 23.40 13.96
N ASN A 265 -10.84 23.70 14.84
CA ASN A 265 -10.56 24.09 16.22
C ASN A 265 -9.97 22.96 17.06
N SER A 266 -10.32 21.72 16.77
CA SER A 266 -9.75 20.56 17.48
C SER A 266 -8.26 20.36 17.22
N ARG A 267 -7.72 21.00 16.17
CA ARG A 267 -6.33 20.87 15.71
C ARG A 267 -5.70 22.22 15.38
N ARG A 268 -5.87 23.21 16.26
CA ARG A 268 -5.31 24.57 16.09
C ARG A 268 -3.78 24.63 16.02
N ASN A 269 -3.10 23.59 16.46
CA ASN A 269 -1.66 23.41 16.36
C ASN A 269 -1.20 23.07 14.92
N TRP A 270 -2.14 22.79 14.01
CA TRP A 270 -1.89 22.48 12.61
C TRP A 270 -2.38 23.58 11.67
N THR A 271 -1.67 23.75 10.54
CA THR A 271 -2.15 24.53 9.39
C THR A 271 -2.82 23.60 8.40
N ILE A 272 -4.11 23.78 8.17
CA ILE A 272 -4.89 23.00 7.20
C ILE A 272 -5.00 23.80 5.91
N ASN A 273 -4.26 23.38 4.89
CA ASN A 273 -4.31 23.97 3.56
C ASN A 273 -5.41 23.32 2.72
N HIS A 274 -6.02 24.09 1.81
CA HIS A 274 -7.05 23.60 0.88
C HIS A 274 -6.56 23.85 -0.56
N GLY A 275 -6.22 22.76 -1.27
CA GLY A 275 -5.66 22.80 -2.63
C GLY A 275 -6.58 22.27 -3.72
#